data_20cfa5eb39de251a36fb743de9627a37
#
_entry.id   20cfa5eb39de251a36fb743de9627a37
#
_cell.length_a   1.000
_cell.length_b   1.000
_cell.length_c   1.000
_cell.angle_alpha   90.00
_cell.angle_beta   90.00
_cell.angle_gamma   90.00
#
_symmetry.space_group_name_H-M   'P 1'
#
loop_
_entity.id
_entity.type
_entity.pdbx_description
1 polymer ?
#
loop_
_entity_poly.entity_id
_entity_poly.type
_entity_poly.pdbx_seq_one_letter_code
_entity_poly.pdbx_strand_id
1 'polypeptide(L)'
;MMLWRYGGEDIGLVRMMTQTGMELRLIRTFFATILLSCSGIAVAQPAPVAASLAVPADGAGYADIADLVVVSPLIIDVTIRNAKKVAPEQALGVPANLQRMLVEADVLALIRGAGGISPRVRFVLDVPKDAKGKVPKLKKQRMFLLGSAVAGKPGELRLSRPNALIQFSAANDALVRAITQESVQVDAPQRVTGIISAFYSAGTVLGEGETQVFLRTEQNQPISLSIISRPGQAKRWAVSTSEVIDDSATAPVKHTLLWYRLACGLLRDLAAETVESSESNNIARAQADYKFVVESLGPCGRRR
;
A
#
# COMPACT_ATOMS: atom_id res chain seq x y z
N MET A 1 10.46 -27.48 50.87
CA MET A 1 10.87 -26.99 52.20
C MET A 1 11.42 -25.61 52.01
N MET A 2 10.82 -24.67 52.62
CA MET A 2 10.90 -23.23 52.89
C MET A 2 10.04 -22.33 51.97
N LEU A 3 8.91 -22.13 52.53
CA LEU A 3 8.05 -20.99 52.59
C LEU A 3 8.79 -19.72 53.05
N TRP A 4 8.51 -18.59 52.42
CA TRP A 4 8.36 -17.34 53.17
C TRP A 4 7.20 -16.52 52.59
N ARG A 5 6.40 -16.09 53.48
CA ARG A 5 5.09 -15.44 53.43
C ARG A 5 5.19 -14.05 54.05
N TYR A 6 4.21 -13.19 53.82
CA TYR A 6 3.82 -11.95 54.51
C TYR A 6 4.49 -10.66 54.03
N GLY A 7 3.78 -9.58 53.94
CA GLY A 7 2.48 -9.00 54.32
C GLY A 7 2.44 -7.62 53.69
N GLY A 8 1.36 -6.99 53.35
CA GLY A 8 0.24 -6.62 54.20
C GLY A 8 0.12 -5.12 54.29
N GLU A 9 -1.05 -4.60 53.91
CA GLU A 9 -1.73 -3.41 54.45
C GLU A 9 -1.12 -2.02 54.20
N ASP A 10 -1.80 -0.89 54.00
CA ASP A 10 -3.19 -0.52 54.26
C ASP A 10 -3.57 0.81 53.56
N ILE A 11 -4.78 0.94 53.11
CA ILE A 11 -5.84 1.93 53.33
C ILE A 11 -5.45 3.43 53.40
N GLY A 12 -6.10 4.23 52.53
CA GLY A 12 -6.17 5.67 52.65
C GLY A 12 -7.35 6.29 51.90
N LEU A 13 -8.56 6.12 52.42
CA LEU A 13 -9.81 6.78 52.02
C LEU A 13 -9.93 8.14 52.73
N VAL A 14 -10.10 9.22 52.00
CA VAL A 14 -10.72 10.48 52.54
C VAL A 14 -11.43 11.13 51.34
N ARG A 15 -12.71 11.01 51.18
CA ARG A 15 -13.88 11.69 51.72
C ARG A 15 -13.98 13.17 51.37
N MET A 16 -14.93 13.42 50.46
CA MET A 16 -16.01 14.42 50.47
C MET A 16 -15.74 15.81 51.08
N MET A 17 -16.09 16.86 50.36
CA MET A 17 -17.09 17.82 50.81
C MET A 17 -17.67 18.68 49.67
N THR A 18 -18.95 18.70 49.66
CA THR A 18 -19.97 19.54 49.04
C THR A 18 -19.90 21.01 49.51
N GLN A 19 -20.32 21.95 48.67
CA GLN A 19 -21.45 22.90 48.88
C GLN A 19 -21.39 24.03 47.84
N THR A 20 -22.40 24.14 47.03
CA THR A 20 -23.53 25.09 47.01
C THR A 20 -23.20 26.59 47.08
N GLY A 21 -23.74 27.32 46.14
CA GLY A 21 -23.82 28.78 46.17
C GLY A 21 -24.36 29.36 44.89
N MET A 22 -25.66 29.42 44.79
CA MET A 22 -26.53 30.12 43.87
C MET A 22 -26.39 31.65 44.07
N GLU A 23 -26.15 32.42 43.06
CA GLU A 23 -26.69 33.77 43.01
C GLU A 23 -26.89 34.26 41.53
N LEU A 24 -28.11 34.62 41.31
CA LEU A 24 -28.73 35.23 40.15
C LEU A 24 -28.52 36.73 40.19
N ARG A 25 -27.88 37.35 39.21
CA ARG A 25 -28.13 38.80 38.93
C ARG A 25 -28.20 39.09 37.44
N LEU A 26 -29.38 39.47 37.02
CA LEU A 26 -29.68 40.17 35.79
C LEU A 26 -28.94 41.51 35.76
N ILE A 27 -28.28 41.83 34.65
CA ILE A 27 -28.19 43.21 34.16
C ILE A 27 -28.41 43.20 32.66
N ARG A 28 -29.39 43.97 32.28
CA ARG A 28 -29.84 44.27 30.91
C ARG A 28 -28.92 45.29 30.27
N THR A 29 -28.97 45.27 28.92
CA THR A 29 -28.72 46.33 27.95
C THR A 29 -27.27 46.53 27.47
N PHE A 30 -26.96 46.25 26.21
CA PHE A 30 -26.99 47.22 25.10
C PHE A 30 -26.77 46.49 23.75
N PHE A 31 -27.73 46.70 22.85
CA PHE A 31 -27.62 46.33 21.44
C PHE A 31 -26.53 47.18 20.78
N ALA A 32 -25.53 46.53 20.20
CA ALA A 32 -24.72 47.12 19.14
C ALA A 32 -24.57 46.07 18.04
N THR A 33 -25.39 46.21 17.03
CA THR A 33 -25.35 45.45 15.77
C THR A 33 -24.09 45.83 15.01
N ILE A 34 -23.05 45.00 15.08
CA ILE A 34 -21.92 45.07 14.13
C ILE A 34 -22.17 43.97 13.10
N LEU A 35 -22.63 44.39 11.92
CA LEU A 35 -22.63 43.62 10.70
C LEU A 35 -21.19 43.38 10.27
N LEU A 36 -20.61 42.23 10.71
CA LEU A 36 -19.35 41.73 10.17
C LEU A 36 -19.68 40.92 8.92
N SER A 37 -19.49 41.54 7.76
CA SER A 37 -19.50 40.83 6.46
C SER A 37 -18.32 39.83 6.40
N CYS A 38 -18.55 38.59 6.80
CA CYS A 38 -17.65 37.49 6.52
C CYS A 38 -17.66 37.21 5.01
N SER A 39 -16.72 37.82 4.28
CA SER A 39 -16.36 37.36 2.94
C SER A 39 -15.79 35.93 3.09
N GLY A 40 -16.62 34.92 2.87
CA GLY A 40 -16.20 33.54 2.84
C GLY A 40 -15.22 33.33 1.68
N ILE A 41 -13.97 33.17 2.00
CA ILE A 41 -12.98 32.60 1.07
C ILE A 41 -13.42 31.16 0.83
N ALA A 42 -14.06 30.90 -0.31
CA ALA A 42 -14.34 29.57 -0.79
C ALA A 42 -12.97 28.91 -1.10
N VAL A 43 -12.48 28.10 -0.16
CA VAL A 43 -11.38 27.20 -0.43
C VAL A 43 -11.92 26.18 -1.44
N ALA A 44 -11.53 26.32 -2.69
CA ALA A 44 -11.81 25.36 -3.73
C ALA A 44 -11.18 24.03 -3.30
N GLN A 45 -12.00 23.06 -2.90
CA GLN A 45 -11.56 21.69 -2.71
C GLN A 45 -11.04 21.19 -4.06
N PRO A 46 -9.80 20.65 -4.12
CA PRO A 46 -9.33 20.00 -5.34
C PRO A 46 -10.33 18.91 -5.69
N ALA A 47 -10.87 18.96 -6.89
CA ALA A 47 -11.75 17.93 -7.41
C ALA A 47 -11.02 16.58 -7.29
N PRO A 48 -11.68 15.50 -6.82
CA PRO A 48 -11.08 14.18 -6.77
C PRO A 48 -10.64 13.84 -8.19
N VAL A 49 -9.34 13.62 -8.37
CA VAL A 49 -8.78 13.13 -9.63
C VAL A 49 -9.50 11.81 -9.91
N ALA A 50 -10.39 11.82 -10.90
CA ALA A 50 -11.08 10.63 -11.34
C ALA A 50 -10.02 9.64 -11.86
N ALA A 51 -9.62 8.68 -11.02
CA ALA A 51 -8.79 7.59 -11.45
C ALA A 51 -9.50 6.91 -12.62
N SER A 52 -8.88 6.92 -13.78
CA SER A 52 -9.39 6.26 -14.99
C SER A 52 -9.58 4.78 -14.67
N LEU A 53 -10.83 4.37 -14.47
CA LEU A 53 -11.23 2.99 -14.22
C LEU A 53 -11.33 2.26 -15.55
N ALA A 54 -10.25 2.23 -16.30
CA ALA A 54 -10.16 1.31 -17.41
C ALA A 54 -10.12 -0.11 -16.84
N VAL A 55 -11.11 -0.94 -17.18
CA VAL A 55 -10.93 -2.41 -17.14
C VAL A 55 -9.67 -2.67 -17.94
N PRO A 56 -8.62 -3.29 -17.39
CA PRO A 56 -7.37 -3.42 -18.09
C PRO A 56 -7.58 -4.20 -19.38
N ALA A 57 -7.46 -3.49 -20.49
CA ALA A 57 -7.06 -4.12 -21.74
C ALA A 57 -5.64 -4.67 -21.53
N ASP A 58 -5.29 -5.76 -22.21
CA ASP A 58 -3.97 -6.40 -22.22
C ASP A 58 -2.83 -5.39 -22.01
N GLY A 59 -2.12 -5.47 -20.88
CA GLY A 59 -0.99 -4.60 -20.63
C GLY A 59 -0.74 -4.20 -19.18
N ALA A 60 -1.44 -4.80 -18.18
CA ALA A 60 -1.06 -4.62 -16.78
C ALA A 60 0.36 -5.15 -16.56
N GLY A 61 1.25 -4.28 -16.09
CA GLY A 61 2.61 -4.65 -15.74
C GLY A 61 2.66 -5.43 -14.42
N TYR A 62 3.83 -6.01 -14.12
CA TYR A 62 4.06 -6.71 -12.85
C TYR A 62 3.62 -5.87 -11.64
N ALA A 63 4.03 -4.59 -11.60
CA ALA A 63 3.71 -3.71 -10.48
C ALA A 63 2.20 -3.44 -10.31
N ASP A 64 1.48 -3.31 -11.42
CA ASP A 64 0.01 -3.10 -11.37
C ASP A 64 -0.71 -4.31 -10.79
N ILE A 65 -0.27 -5.53 -11.14
CA ILE A 65 -0.83 -6.77 -10.60
C ILE A 65 -0.43 -6.94 -9.13
N ALA A 66 0.84 -6.68 -8.80
CA ALA A 66 1.34 -6.76 -7.43
C ALA A 66 0.59 -5.79 -6.49
N ASP A 67 0.35 -4.55 -6.93
CA ASP A 67 -0.43 -3.56 -6.16
C ASP A 67 -1.83 -4.08 -5.77
N LEU A 68 -2.44 -4.91 -6.62
CA LEU A 68 -3.76 -5.49 -6.34
C LEU A 68 -3.66 -6.76 -5.49
N VAL A 69 -2.71 -7.65 -5.81
CA VAL A 69 -2.55 -8.94 -5.11
C VAL A 69 -2.20 -8.74 -3.64
N VAL A 70 -1.24 -7.85 -3.34
CA VAL A 70 -0.73 -7.69 -1.96
C VAL A 70 -1.76 -7.10 -0.98
N VAL A 71 -2.77 -6.39 -1.48
CA VAL A 71 -3.81 -5.77 -0.63
C VAL A 71 -5.10 -6.59 -0.60
N SER A 72 -5.18 -7.68 -1.36
CA SER A 72 -6.44 -8.43 -1.51
C SER A 72 -6.44 -9.72 -0.70
N PRO A 73 -7.24 -9.82 0.35
CA PRO A 73 -7.34 -11.06 1.14
C PRO A 73 -8.06 -12.19 0.37
N LEU A 74 -8.80 -11.86 -0.69
CA LEU A 74 -9.51 -12.81 -1.54
C LEU A 74 -9.12 -12.59 -3.01
N ILE A 75 -8.72 -13.66 -3.69
CA ILE A 75 -8.43 -13.66 -5.14
C ILE A 75 -9.12 -14.87 -5.75
N ILE A 76 -9.97 -14.63 -6.72
CA ILE A 76 -10.72 -15.67 -7.42
C ILE A 76 -10.68 -15.47 -8.93
N ASP A 77 -10.70 -16.59 -9.64
CA ASP A 77 -10.90 -16.64 -11.08
C ASP A 77 -12.39 -16.82 -11.35
N VAL A 78 -12.99 -15.95 -12.17
CA VAL A 78 -14.43 -15.93 -12.42
C VAL A 78 -14.74 -15.74 -13.89
N THR A 79 -15.92 -16.25 -14.29
CA THR A 79 -16.55 -15.85 -15.57
C THR A 79 -17.77 -14.99 -15.28
N ILE A 80 -17.82 -13.80 -15.87
CA ILE A 80 -18.95 -12.88 -15.71
C ILE A 80 -20.19 -13.48 -16.39
N ARG A 81 -21.19 -13.78 -15.57
CA ARG A 81 -22.47 -14.34 -16.02
C ARG A 81 -23.44 -13.24 -16.46
N ASN A 82 -23.52 -12.18 -15.67
CA ASN A 82 -24.44 -11.08 -15.90
C ASN A 82 -23.87 -9.77 -15.34
N ALA A 83 -24.25 -8.64 -15.94
CA ALA A 83 -23.95 -7.32 -15.46
C ALA A 83 -25.13 -6.38 -15.73
N LYS A 84 -25.75 -5.87 -14.67
CA LYS A 84 -26.92 -4.98 -14.75
C LYS A 84 -26.47 -3.56 -14.37
N LYS A 85 -26.95 -2.57 -15.10
CA LYS A 85 -26.78 -1.16 -14.73
C LYS A 85 -27.53 -0.89 -13.42
N VAL A 86 -26.86 -0.23 -12.50
CA VAL A 86 -27.49 0.33 -11.30
C VAL A 86 -28.10 1.67 -11.70
N ALA A 87 -29.34 1.93 -11.29
CA ALA A 87 -30.04 3.16 -11.59
C ALA A 87 -29.30 4.36 -10.93
N PRO A 88 -29.30 5.54 -11.57
CA PRO A 88 -28.57 6.71 -11.06
C PRO A 88 -28.93 7.07 -9.62
N GLU A 89 -30.20 6.91 -9.23
CA GLU A 89 -30.71 7.20 -7.89
C GLU A 89 -30.09 6.29 -6.81
N GLN A 90 -29.63 5.09 -7.21
CA GLN A 90 -28.96 4.10 -6.35
C GLN A 90 -27.44 4.14 -6.48
N ALA A 91 -26.92 4.95 -7.39
CA ALA A 91 -25.49 5.06 -7.72
C ALA A 91 -24.90 6.42 -7.29
N LEU A 92 -25.28 6.88 -6.10
CA LEU A 92 -24.84 8.17 -5.57
C LEU A 92 -23.31 8.24 -5.51
N GLY A 93 -22.75 9.39 -5.88
CA GLY A 93 -21.31 9.66 -5.87
C GLY A 93 -20.52 9.02 -7.02
N VAL A 94 -21.16 8.36 -7.99
CA VAL A 94 -20.49 7.87 -9.19
C VAL A 94 -20.31 9.00 -10.19
N PRO A 95 -19.07 9.27 -10.66
CA PRO A 95 -18.81 10.28 -11.68
C PRO A 95 -19.62 10.05 -12.97
N ALA A 96 -19.99 11.12 -13.66
CA ALA A 96 -20.86 11.06 -14.85
C ALA A 96 -20.29 10.21 -16.01
N ASN A 97 -18.95 10.13 -16.11
CA ASN A 97 -18.24 9.32 -17.10
C ASN A 97 -18.20 7.82 -16.76
N LEU A 98 -18.68 7.41 -15.56
CA LEU A 98 -18.74 6.03 -15.13
C LEU A 98 -20.19 5.52 -15.05
N GLN A 99 -20.36 4.22 -15.13
CA GLN A 99 -21.61 3.51 -14.89
C GLN A 99 -21.39 2.46 -13.81
N ARG A 100 -22.13 2.53 -12.73
CA ARG A 100 -22.18 1.47 -11.72
C ARG A 100 -22.93 0.27 -12.24
N MET A 101 -22.31 -0.88 -12.13
CA MET A 101 -22.85 -2.16 -12.54
C MET A 101 -22.95 -3.10 -11.34
N LEU A 102 -24.05 -3.78 -11.18
CA LEU A 102 -24.16 -4.97 -10.32
C LEU A 102 -23.79 -6.18 -11.17
N VAL A 103 -22.71 -6.84 -10.81
CA VAL A 103 -22.13 -7.96 -11.57
C VAL A 103 -22.38 -9.27 -10.81
N GLU A 104 -22.81 -10.30 -11.54
CA GLU A 104 -22.86 -11.68 -11.09
C GLU A 104 -21.83 -12.50 -11.88
N ALA A 105 -21.06 -13.32 -11.19
CA ALA A 105 -20.03 -14.14 -11.79
C ALA A 105 -20.03 -15.57 -11.22
N ASP A 106 -19.76 -16.53 -12.08
CA ASP A 106 -19.53 -17.93 -11.70
C ASP A 106 -18.06 -18.11 -11.34
N VAL A 107 -17.75 -18.70 -10.19
CA VAL A 107 -16.40 -18.93 -9.70
C VAL A 107 -15.82 -20.16 -10.35
N LEU A 108 -14.65 -20.02 -10.96
CA LEU A 108 -13.90 -21.12 -11.59
C LEU A 108 -12.85 -21.68 -10.63
N ALA A 109 -12.16 -20.81 -9.89
CA ALA A 109 -11.15 -21.21 -8.92
C ALA A 109 -11.00 -20.17 -7.79
N LEU A 110 -10.71 -20.66 -6.58
CA LEU A 110 -10.21 -19.86 -5.47
C LEU A 110 -8.69 -19.92 -5.49
N ILE A 111 -8.03 -18.75 -5.66
CA ILE A 111 -6.56 -18.63 -5.70
C ILE A 111 -6.04 -18.27 -4.31
N ARG A 112 -6.70 -17.32 -3.64
CA ARG A 112 -6.38 -16.89 -2.26
C ARG A 112 -7.67 -16.63 -1.51
N GLY A 113 -7.76 -17.07 -0.27
CA GLY A 113 -8.87 -16.80 0.64
C GLY A 113 -8.88 -17.76 1.82
N ALA A 114 -9.45 -17.33 2.94
CA ALA A 114 -9.72 -18.17 4.09
C ALA A 114 -11.11 -18.79 3.95
N GLY A 115 -11.21 -20.11 4.04
CA GLY A 115 -12.46 -20.84 3.92
C GLY A 115 -12.92 -21.06 2.48
N GLY A 116 -14.15 -21.50 2.30
CA GLY A 116 -14.77 -21.74 1.00
C GLY A 116 -15.32 -20.46 0.36
N ILE A 117 -15.58 -20.53 -0.93
CA ILE A 117 -16.26 -19.47 -1.69
C ILE A 117 -17.52 -20.00 -2.31
N SER A 118 -18.59 -19.18 -2.34
CA SER A 118 -19.82 -19.55 -3.06
C SER A 118 -19.52 -19.77 -4.55
N PRO A 119 -20.13 -20.76 -5.20
CA PRO A 119 -19.91 -21.03 -6.62
C PRO A 119 -20.37 -19.87 -7.52
N ARG A 120 -21.20 -18.99 -6.98
CA ARG A 120 -21.63 -17.74 -7.61
C ARG A 120 -21.44 -16.58 -6.65
N VAL A 121 -20.88 -15.49 -7.18
CA VAL A 121 -20.59 -14.27 -6.42
C VAL A 121 -21.23 -13.05 -7.07
N ARG A 122 -21.48 -12.02 -6.25
CA ARG A 122 -21.97 -10.71 -6.67
C ARG A 122 -21.06 -9.62 -6.16
N PHE A 123 -20.84 -8.61 -6.97
CA PHE A 123 -20.05 -7.43 -6.61
C PHE A 123 -20.51 -6.23 -7.42
N VAL A 124 -20.08 -5.06 -6.97
CA VAL A 124 -20.34 -3.79 -7.65
C VAL A 124 -19.07 -3.33 -8.35
N LEU A 125 -19.21 -2.87 -9.59
CA LEU A 125 -18.13 -2.39 -10.43
C LEU A 125 -18.55 -1.08 -11.11
N ASP A 126 -17.70 -0.07 -11.04
CA ASP A 126 -17.87 1.17 -11.81
C ASP A 126 -17.05 1.06 -13.10
N VAL A 127 -17.71 1.12 -14.26
CA VAL A 127 -17.08 0.97 -15.57
C VAL A 127 -17.12 2.28 -16.35
N PRO A 128 -16.07 2.62 -17.12
CA PRO A 128 -16.09 3.81 -17.95
C PRO A 128 -17.10 3.69 -19.07
N LYS A 129 -17.75 4.81 -19.39
CA LYS A 129 -18.57 4.97 -20.59
C LYS A 129 -17.69 5.43 -21.75
N ASP A 130 -17.94 4.94 -22.95
CA ASP A 130 -17.32 5.46 -24.16
C ASP A 130 -17.85 6.88 -24.51
N ALA A 131 -17.29 7.49 -25.53
CA ALA A 131 -17.71 8.80 -26.00
C ALA A 131 -19.21 8.88 -26.39
N LYS A 132 -19.86 7.75 -26.62
CA LYS A 132 -21.28 7.61 -26.92
C LYS A 132 -22.13 7.22 -25.70
N GLY A 133 -21.56 7.23 -24.50
CA GLY A 133 -22.23 6.85 -23.25
C GLY A 133 -22.48 5.35 -23.10
N LYS A 134 -21.89 4.50 -23.94
CA LYS A 134 -22.04 3.04 -23.86
C LYS A 134 -21.01 2.45 -22.90
N VAL A 135 -21.41 1.38 -22.20
CA VAL A 135 -20.54 0.60 -21.32
C VAL A 135 -20.02 -0.65 -22.05
N PRO A 136 -18.83 -1.15 -21.71
CA PRO A 136 -18.28 -2.36 -22.30
C PRO A 136 -19.15 -3.58 -22.00
N LYS A 137 -19.13 -4.57 -22.89
CA LYS A 137 -19.79 -5.85 -22.70
C LYS A 137 -18.96 -6.70 -21.74
N LEU A 138 -19.46 -6.92 -20.52
CA LEU A 138 -18.74 -7.72 -19.51
C LEU A 138 -19.14 -9.21 -19.54
N LYS A 139 -20.36 -9.53 -20.00
CA LYS A 139 -20.88 -10.90 -20.01
C LYS A 139 -19.96 -11.86 -20.79
N LYS A 140 -19.70 -13.02 -20.21
CA LYS A 140 -18.82 -14.09 -20.71
C LYS A 140 -17.32 -13.76 -20.64
N GLN A 141 -16.90 -12.63 -20.09
CA GLN A 141 -15.50 -12.35 -19.86
C GLN A 141 -14.99 -13.14 -18.65
N ARG A 142 -13.82 -13.75 -18.77
CA ARG A 142 -13.08 -14.41 -17.67
C ARG A 142 -12.10 -13.42 -17.06
N MET A 143 -12.11 -13.30 -15.74
CA MET A 143 -11.33 -12.29 -15.04
C MET A 143 -10.87 -12.82 -13.68
N PHE A 144 -9.76 -12.29 -13.19
CA PHE A 144 -9.42 -12.38 -11.76
C PHE A 144 -10.12 -11.26 -11.03
N LEU A 145 -10.85 -11.60 -9.97
CA LEU A 145 -11.43 -10.65 -9.03
C LEU A 145 -10.60 -10.66 -7.76
N LEU A 146 -10.14 -9.46 -7.37
CA LEU A 146 -9.31 -9.24 -6.20
C LEU A 146 -10.10 -8.38 -5.20
N GLY A 147 -10.37 -8.91 -4.01
CA GLY A 147 -11.27 -8.24 -3.09
C GLY A 147 -11.32 -8.87 -1.71
N SER A 148 -12.46 -8.71 -1.08
CA SER A 148 -12.79 -9.31 0.23
C SER A 148 -14.25 -9.77 0.25
N ALA A 149 -14.54 -10.78 1.06
CA ALA A 149 -15.91 -11.16 1.35
C ALA A 149 -16.62 -10.08 2.17
N VAL A 150 -17.91 -9.89 1.95
CA VAL A 150 -18.74 -9.01 2.77
C VAL A 150 -19.24 -9.80 3.97
N ALA A 151 -18.91 -9.34 5.19
CA ALA A 151 -19.32 -10.01 6.41
C ALA A 151 -20.85 -10.19 6.50
N GLY A 152 -21.28 -11.40 6.85
CA GLY A 152 -22.71 -11.73 6.98
C GLY A 152 -23.48 -11.87 5.66
N LYS A 153 -22.81 -11.75 4.51
CA LYS A 153 -23.45 -11.85 3.18
C LYS A 153 -22.72 -12.85 2.28
N PRO A 154 -23.01 -14.13 2.40
CA PRO A 154 -22.39 -15.16 1.56
C PRO A 154 -22.55 -14.85 0.06
N GLY A 155 -21.45 -14.94 -0.69
CA GLY A 155 -21.44 -14.67 -2.11
C GLY A 155 -21.42 -13.17 -2.51
N GLU A 156 -21.49 -12.24 -1.57
CA GLU A 156 -21.24 -10.83 -1.85
C GLU A 156 -19.77 -10.47 -1.60
N LEU A 157 -19.19 -9.79 -2.58
CA LEU A 157 -17.78 -9.40 -2.54
C LEU A 157 -17.62 -7.89 -2.71
N ARG A 158 -16.57 -7.37 -2.11
CA ARG A 158 -16.11 -6.00 -2.32
C ARG A 158 -14.74 -6.03 -3.01
N LEU A 159 -14.58 -5.30 -4.09
CA LEU A 159 -13.29 -5.11 -4.73
C LEU A 159 -12.33 -4.39 -3.79
N SER A 160 -11.06 -4.81 -3.75
CA SER A 160 -10.01 -4.16 -2.93
C SER A 160 -9.70 -2.73 -3.39
N ARG A 161 -9.87 -2.47 -4.67
CA ARG A 161 -9.76 -1.17 -5.32
C ARG A 161 -10.79 -1.07 -6.45
N PRO A 162 -11.15 0.13 -6.91
CA PRO A 162 -12.12 0.31 -8.01
C PRO A 162 -11.80 -0.49 -9.27
N ASN A 163 -10.51 -0.71 -9.55
CA ASN A 163 -10.00 -1.44 -10.74
C ASN A 163 -9.46 -2.84 -10.40
N ALA A 164 -9.88 -3.45 -9.29
CA ALA A 164 -9.38 -4.76 -8.84
C ALA A 164 -9.98 -5.94 -9.61
N LEU A 165 -10.04 -5.79 -10.93
CA LEU A 165 -10.33 -6.83 -11.91
C LEU A 165 -9.18 -6.88 -12.93
N ILE A 166 -8.68 -8.09 -13.19
CA ILE A 166 -7.63 -8.34 -14.17
C ILE A 166 -8.19 -9.30 -15.21
N GLN A 167 -8.11 -8.95 -16.49
CA GLN A 167 -8.55 -9.83 -17.55
C GLN A 167 -7.72 -11.12 -17.54
N PHE A 168 -8.40 -12.25 -17.71
CA PHE A 168 -7.70 -13.53 -17.80
C PHE A 168 -6.88 -13.61 -19.08
N SER A 169 -5.60 -13.95 -18.92
CA SER A 169 -4.70 -14.44 -19.94
C SER A 169 -3.72 -15.42 -19.27
N ALA A 170 -3.06 -16.29 -20.03
CA ALA A 170 -2.07 -17.19 -19.46
C ALA A 170 -0.92 -16.43 -18.75
N ALA A 171 -0.51 -15.29 -19.30
CA ALA A 171 0.51 -14.44 -18.68
C ALA A 171 0.02 -13.84 -17.35
N ASN A 172 -1.20 -13.31 -17.31
CA ASN A 172 -1.77 -12.74 -16.09
C ASN A 172 -2.04 -13.83 -15.04
N ASP A 173 -2.46 -15.03 -15.44
CA ASP A 173 -2.63 -16.17 -14.51
C ASP A 173 -1.30 -16.53 -13.85
N ALA A 174 -0.24 -16.65 -14.63
CA ALA A 174 1.10 -16.92 -14.12
C ALA A 174 1.55 -15.84 -13.11
N LEU A 175 1.39 -14.56 -13.45
CA LEU A 175 1.77 -13.46 -12.58
C LEU A 175 0.93 -13.39 -11.29
N VAL A 176 -0.40 -13.49 -11.39
CA VAL A 176 -1.29 -13.45 -10.22
C VAL A 176 -0.94 -14.58 -9.26
N ARG A 177 -0.70 -15.80 -9.76
CA ARG A 177 -0.34 -16.96 -8.91
C ARG A 177 1.06 -16.82 -8.31
N ALA A 178 2.05 -16.44 -9.10
CA ALA A 178 3.42 -16.26 -8.62
C ALA A 178 3.49 -15.20 -7.52
N ILE A 179 2.93 -14.02 -7.76
CA ILE A 179 2.92 -12.94 -6.75
C ILE A 179 2.11 -13.35 -5.51
N THR A 180 0.99 -14.06 -5.70
CA THR A 180 0.21 -14.57 -4.56
C THR A 180 1.05 -15.54 -3.73
N GLN A 181 1.74 -16.48 -4.38
CA GLN A 181 2.60 -17.46 -3.70
C GLN A 181 3.73 -16.77 -2.93
N GLU A 182 4.45 -15.82 -3.56
CA GLU A 182 5.49 -15.05 -2.88
C GLU A 182 4.94 -14.26 -1.69
N SER A 183 3.74 -13.66 -1.84
CA SER A 183 3.15 -12.77 -0.81
C SER A 183 2.62 -13.48 0.44
N VAL A 184 2.46 -14.80 0.41
CA VAL A 184 1.98 -15.59 1.56
C VAL A 184 3.09 -16.37 2.27
N GLN A 185 4.35 -16.24 1.82
CA GLN A 185 5.48 -16.82 2.52
C GLN A 185 5.70 -16.14 3.87
N VAL A 186 6.24 -16.88 4.82
CA VAL A 186 6.53 -16.34 6.17
C VAL A 186 7.55 -15.20 6.11
N ASP A 187 8.51 -15.30 5.20
CA ASP A 187 9.58 -14.36 4.93
C ASP A 187 9.27 -13.39 3.77
N ALA A 188 7.99 -13.27 3.39
CA ALA A 188 7.58 -12.38 2.30
C ALA A 188 8.08 -10.96 2.51
N PRO A 189 8.77 -10.34 1.53
CA PRO A 189 9.35 -9.02 1.68
C PRO A 189 8.29 -7.97 1.98
N GLN A 190 8.50 -7.25 3.08
CA GLN A 190 7.58 -6.24 3.56
C GLN A 190 7.63 -4.96 2.71
N ARG A 191 6.57 -4.17 2.81
CA ARG A 191 6.54 -2.87 2.13
C ARG A 191 7.56 -1.92 2.73
N VAL A 192 8.42 -1.34 1.88
CA VAL A 192 9.35 -0.28 2.27
C VAL A 192 8.56 1.01 2.47
N THR A 193 8.77 1.66 3.60
CA THR A 193 8.08 2.90 4.01
C THR A 193 9.02 4.09 4.13
N GLY A 194 10.34 3.87 4.06
CA GLY A 194 11.34 4.92 4.13
C GLY A 194 12.75 4.38 4.32
N ILE A 195 13.68 5.29 4.53
CA ILE A 195 15.07 5.01 4.90
C ILE A 195 15.21 5.33 6.38
N ILE A 196 15.91 4.47 7.13
CA ILE A 196 16.23 4.70 8.54
C ILE A 196 17.52 5.50 8.62
N SER A 197 18.59 4.93 8.05
CA SER A 197 19.92 5.54 8.01
C SER A 197 20.74 4.94 6.87
N ALA A 198 21.84 5.58 6.57
CA ALA A 198 22.86 5.08 5.68
C ALA A 198 24.25 5.48 6.19
N PHE A 199 25.26 4.70 5.88
CA PHE A 199 26.65 5.09 6.13
C PHE A 199 27.58 4.58 5.02
N TYR A 200 28.68 5.28 4.85
CA TYR A 200 29.76 4.90 3.95
C TYR A 200 31.02 4.61 4.76
N SER A 201 31.66 3.48 4.48
CA SER A 201 32.95 3.09 5.02
C SER A 201 33.97 2.99 3.89
N ALA A 202 35.06 3.76 4.01
CA ALA A 202 36.18 3.64 3.08
C ALA A 202 36.94 2.34 3.35
N GLY A 203 37.35 1.65 2.29
CA GLY A 203 38.26 0.51 2.39
C GLY A 203 39.70 0.96 2.62
N THR A 204 40.63 0.01 2.75
CA THR A 204 42.07 0.25 2.95
C THR A 204 42.79 0.65 1.66
N VAL A 205 42.20 0.32 0.52
CA VAL A 205 42.74 0.66 -0.81
C VAL A 205 41.97 1.86 -1.37
N LEU A 206 42.72 2.78 -2.00
CA LEU A 206 42.13 3.96 -2.63
C LEU A 206 41.08 3.57 -3.67
N GLY A 207 39.83 4.06 -3.49
CA GLY A 207 38.69 3.73 -4.36
C GLY A 207 37.92 2.51 -3.92
N GLU A 208 38.31 1.80 -2.87
CA GLU A 208 37.51 0.78 -2.21
C GLU A 208 36.59 1.42 -1.17
N GLY A 209 35.40 0.88 -1.03
CA GLY A 209 34.45 1.30 -0.01
C GLY A 209 33.12 0.56 -0.10
N GLU A 210 32.37 0.67 0.96
CA GLU A 210 31.05 0.08 1.11
C GLU A 210 30.06 1.11 1.64
N THR A 211 28.89 1.18 1.01
CA THR A 211 27.73 1.90 1.53
C THR A 211 26.70 0.89 2.01
N GLN A 212 26.19 1.11 3.21
CA GLN A 212 25.03 0.37 3.73
C GLN A 212 23.86 1.34 3.92
N VAL A 213 22.65 0.89 3.53
CA VAL A 213 21.41 1.65 3.67
C VAL A 213 20.37 0.78 4.36
N PHE A 214 19.87 1.24 5.49
CA PHE A 214 18.84 0.54 6.26
C PHE A 214 17.47 1.10 5.93
N LEU A 215 16.57 0.22 5.55
CA LEU A 215 15.22 0.57 5.12
C LEU A 215 14.21 0.32 6.23
N ARG A 216 13.26 1.25 6.35
CA ARG A 216 12.09 1.09 7.20
C ARG A 216 11.03 0.30 6.45
N THR A 217 10.44 -0.69 7.10
CA THR A 217 9.34 -1.48 6.56
C THR A 217 8.08 -1.33 7.39
N GLU A 218 6.95 -1.76 6.84
CA GLU A 218 5.64 -1.61 7.48
C GLU A 218 5.52 -2.38 8.80
N GLN A 219 6.21 -3.52 8.92
CA GLN A 219 6.22 -4.37 10.12
C GLN A 219 7.56 -4.36 10.86
N ASN A 220 8.41 -3.38 10.59
CA ASN A 220 9.76 -3.23 11.17
C ASN A 220 10.68 -4.44 10.93
N GLN A 221 10.41 -5.26 9.93
CA GLN A 221 11.37 -6.28 9.50
C GLN A 221 12.55 -5.59 8.81
N PRO A 222 13.80 -5.92 9.14
CA PRO A 222 14.98 -5.29 8.57
C PRO A 222 15.09 -5.60 7.08
N ILE A 223 15.34 -4.57 6.29
CA ILE A 223 15.84 -4.70 4.91
C ILE A 223 17.04 -3.78 4.82
N SER A 224 18.17 -4.30 4.36
CA SER A 224 19.37 -3.51 4.14
C SER A 224 19.90 -3.68 2.71
N LEU A 225 20.49 -2.60 2.20
CA LEU A 225 21.20 -2.58 0.93
C LEU A 225 22.69 -2.44 1.23
N SER A 226 23.51 -3.28 0.62
CA SER A 226 24.97 -3.17 0.66
C SER A 226 25.48 -2.87 -0.75
N ILE A 227 26.28 -1.83 -0.90
CA ILE A 227 26.86 -1.39 -2.16
C ILE A 227 28.36 -1.36 -2.03
N ILE A 228 29.04 -2.20 -2.79
CA ILE A 228 30.49 -2.40 -2.71
C ILE A 228 31.15 -1.85 -3.97
N SER A 229 32.13 -0.97 -3.75
CA SER A 229 33.01 -0.45 -4.78
C SER A 229 34.44 -1.00 -4.58
N ARG A 230 35.04 -1.52 -5.66
CA ARG A 230 36.44 -1.96 -5.66
C ARG A 230 37.15 -1.44 -6.90
N PRO A 231 38.43 -1.00 -6.77
CA PRO A 231 39.20 -0.54 -7.92
C PRO A 231 39.26 -1.58 -9.03
N GLY A 232 39.03 -1.15 -10.26
CA GLY A 232 39.09 -2.04 -11.43
C GLY A 232 37.94 -3.03 -11.56
N GLN A 233 36.94 -3.00 -10.69
CA GLN A 233 35.75 -3.85 -10.74
C GLN A 233 34.48 -3.03 -10.93
N ALA A 234 33.49 -3.61 -11.56
CA ALA A 234 32.17 -3.02 -11.60
C ALA A 234 31.56 -2.98 -10.19
N LYS A 235 30.92 -1.84 -9.87
CA LYS A 235 30.19 -1.69 -8.61
C LYS A 235 29.12 -2.78 -8.47
N ARG A 236 29.02 -3.37 -7.30
CA ARG A 236 28.06 -4.43 -6.97
C ARG A 236 27.16 -3.96 -5.84
N TRP A 237 25.94 -4.47 -5.83
CA TRP A 237 25.04 -4.26 -4.71
C TRP A 237 24.23 -5.53 -4.42
N ALA A 238 23.77 -5.61 -3.20
CA ALA A 238 22.98 -6.71 -2.68
C ALA A 238 21.87 -6.20 -1.76
N VAL A 239 20.85 -7.01 -1.57
CA VAL A 239 19.79 -6.77 -0.59
C VAL A 239 19.76 -7.92 0.41
N SER A 240 19.68 -7.61 1.70
CA SER A 240 19.39 -8.55 2.77
C SER A 240 18.03 -8.25 3.36
N THR A 241 17.23 -9.29 3.58
CA THR A 241 15.92 -9.22 4.26
C THR A 241 15.99 -9.80 5.68
N SER A 242 17.20 -10.03 6.18
CA SER A 242 17.49 -10.51 7.54
C SER A 242 18.50 -9.59 8.23
N GLU A 243 18.65 -9.74 9.55
CA GLU A 243 19.66 -9.03 10.33
C GLU A 243 21.10 -9.49 10.00
N VAL A 244 21.23 -10.68 9.43
CA VAL A 244 22.53 -11.23 9.05
C VAL A 244 22.81 -10.83 7.59
N ILE A 245 23.91 -10.13 7.38
CA ILE A 245 24.42 -9.83 6.03
C ILE A 245 24.99 -11.12 5.49
N ASP A 246 24.39 -11.65 4.44
CA ASP A 246 24.86 -12.86 3.75
C ASP A 246 25.80 -12.45 2.60
N ASP A 247 27.04 -12.93 2.61
CA ASP A 247 28.00 -12.71 1.53
C ASP A 247 27.53 -13.23 0.16
N SER A 248 26.55 -14.13 0.16
CA SER A 248 25.89 -14.63 -1.05
C SER A 248 24.74 -13.73 -1.52
N ALA A 249 24.36 -12.71 -0.76
CA ALA A 249 23.29 -11.79 -1.11
C ALA A 249 23.57 -11.12 -2.46
N THR A 250 22.51 -10.97 -3.25
CA THR A 250 22.56 -10.39 -4.61
C THR A 250 21.45 -9.36 -4.79
N ALA A 251 21.54 -8.61 -5.89
CA ALA A 251 20.45 -7.77 -6.34
C ALA A 251 19.21 -8.64 -6.64
N PRO A 252 18.00 -8.15 -6.36
CA PRO A 252 16.77 -8.92 -6.59
C PRO A 252 16.52 -9.14 -8.08
N VAL A 253 16.02 -10.31 -8.42
CA VAL A 253 15.60 -10.61 -9.78
C VAL A 253 14.39 -9.73 -10.13
N LYS A 254 14.43 -9.10 -11.28
CA LYS A 254 13.34 -8.26 -11.78
C LYS A 254 12.03 -9.06 -11.89
N HIS A 255 10.92 -8.43 -11.54
CA HIS A 255 9.59 -9.03 -11.50
C HIS A 255 9.45 -10.14 -10.44
N THR A 256 10.14 -9.99 -9.30
CA THR A 256 9.88 -10.69 -8.04
C THR A 256 9.23 -9.71 -7.05
N LEU A 257 8.63 -10.23 -5.98
CA LEU A 257 8.01 -9.40 -4.94
C LEU A 257 9.06 -8.50 -4.26
N LEU A 258 10.27 -8.99 -4.02
CA LEU A 258 11.36 -8.19 -3.46
C LEU A 258 11.77 -7.04 -4.38
N TRP A 259 11.95 -7.31 -5.68
CA TRP A 259 12.20 -6.27 -6.66
C TRP A 259 11.08 -5.21 -6.65
N TYR A 260 9.81 -5.64 -6.64
CA TYR A 260 8.67 -4.72 -6.60
C TYR A 260 8.66 -3.85 -5.33
N ARG A 261 8.96 -4.44 -4.16
CA ARG A 261 9.04 -3.69 -2.90
C ARG A 261 10.08 -2.59 -2.94
N LEU A 262 11.23 -2.85 -3.57
CA LEU A 262 12.32 -1.89 -3.72
C LEU A 262 12.04 -0.90 -4.87
N ALA A 263 11.80 -1.36 -6.08
CA ALA A 263 11.63 -0.51 -7.25
C ALA A 263 10.43 0.46 -7.13
N CYS A 264 9.38 0.05 -6.40
CA CYS A 264 8.18 0.86 -6.20
C CYS A 264 8.11 1.56 -4.83
N GLY A 265 8.99 1.22 -3.91
CA GLY A 265 8.97 1.72 -2.53
C GLY A 265 10.15 2.61 -2.15
N LEU A 266 11.29 2.49 -2.83
CA LEU A 266 12.44 3.36 -2.55
C LEU A 266 12.17 4.80 -2.99
N LEU A 267 12.64 5.73 -2.18
CA LEU A 267 12.74 7.14 -2.56
C LEU A 267 13.73 7.29 -3.73
N ARG A 268 13.56 8.32 -4.54
CA ARG A 268 14.49 8.55 -5.67
C ARG A 268 15.89 8.96 -5.21
N ASP A 269 15.95 9.69 -4.13
CA ASP A 269 17.18 10.28 -3.62
C ASP A 269 17.37 9.92 -2.13
N LEU A 270 18.61 9.78 -1.73
CA LEU A 270 19.04 9.64 -0.33
C LEU A 270 19.26 11.04 0.25
N ALA A 271 18.47 11.40 1.26
CA ALA A 271 18.62 12.68 1.93
C ALA A 271 19.93 12.72 2.73
N ALA A 272 20.65 13.85 2.67
CA ALA A 272 21.96 13.98 3.32
C ALA A 272 21.90 13.76 4.84
N GLU A 273 20.81 14.20 5.46
CA GLU A 273 20.56 14.06 6.91
C GLU A 273 20.33 12.61 7.36
N THR A 274 20.05 11.70 6.43
CA THR A 274 19.94 10.26 6.76
C THR A 274 21.28 9.53 6.71
N VAL A 275 22.33 10.20 6.21
CA VAL A 275 23.67 9.62 6.17
C VAL A 275 24.39 9.92 7.47
N GLU A 276 24.81 8.87 8.17
CA GLU A 276 25.50 8.94 9.45
C GLU A 276 26.99 9.32 9.24
N SER A 277 27.25 10.56 8.82
CA SER A 277 28.60 11.13 8.64
C SER A 277 28.55 12.65 8.71
N SER A 278 29.56 13.27 9.28
CA SER A 278 29.81 14.71 9.21
C SER A 278 30.68 15.11 7.99
N GLU A 279 31.26 14.14 7.31
CA GLU A 279 32.12 14.36 6.17
C GLU A 279 31.33 14.45 4.87
N SER A 280 31.36 15.59 4.21
CA SER A 280 30.65 15.82 2.95
C SER A 280 31.02 14.83 1.85
N ASN A 281 32.27 14.35 1.82
CA ASN A 281 32.71 13.34 0.86
C ASN A 281 31.98 11.97 1.09
N ASN A 282 31.84 11.54 2.33
CA ASN A 282 31.16 10.29 2.67
C ASN A 282 29.67 10.38 2.36
N ILE A 283 29.04 11.55 2.64
CA ILE A 283 27.66 11.83 2.27
C ILE A 283 27.47 11.71 0.75
N ALA A 284 28.33 12.38 -0.02
CA ALA A 284 28.24 12.36 -1.48
C ALA A 284 28.45 10.95 -2.07
N ARG A 285 29.32 10.14 -1.47
CA ARG A 285 29.54 8.75 -1.88
C ARG A 285 28.31 7.87 -1.58
N ALA A 286 27.75 7.96 -0.38
CA ALA A 286 26.54 7.23 -0.03
C ALA A 286 25.37 7.58 -0.96
N GLN A 287 25.20 8.86 -1.28
CA GLN A 287 24.18 9.32 -2.23
C GLN A 287 24.41 8.77 -3.64
N ALA A 288 25.64 8.78 -4.13
CA ALA A 288 25.98 8.24 -5.45
C ALA A 288 25.77 6.71 -5.51
N ASP A 289 26.08 5.99 -4.43
CA ASP A 289 25.87 4.55 -4.32
C ASP A 289 24.38 4.19 -4.26
N TYR A 290 23.61 4.94 -3.49
CA TYR A 290 22.17 4.77 -3.43
C TYR A 290 21.49 5.02 -4.81
N LYS A 291 21.92 6.07 -5.50
CA LYS A 291 21.44 6.38 -6.85
C LYS A 291 21.72 5.23 -7.82
N PHE A 292 22.92 4.64 -7.73
CA PHE A 292 23.26 3.44 -8.52
C PHE A 292 22.29 2.28 -8.28
N VAL A 293 21.86 2.05 -7.02
CA VAL A 293 20.84 1.01 -6.72
C VAL A 293 19.50 1.34 -7.38
N VAL A 294 19.02 2.58 -7.23
CA VAL A 294 17.74 3.01 -7.83
C VAL A 294 17.76 2.88 -9.36
N GLU A 295 18.85 3.26 -9.99
CA GLU A 295 19.04 3.11 -11.45
C GLU A 295 19.12 1.64 -11.86
N SER A 296 19.80 0.78 -11.10
CA SER A 296 19.90 -0.66 -11.34
C SER A 296 18.55 -1.38 -11.23
N LEU A 297 17.71 -0.99 -10.30
CA LEU A 297 16.33 -1.50 -10.17
C LEU A 297 15.48 -1.13 -11.38
N GLY A 298 15.76 0.03 -11.98
CA GLY A 298 14.96 0.59 -13.06
C GLY A 298 13.60 1.10 -12.60
N PRO A 299 12.76 1.55 -13.55
CA PRO A 299 11.44 2.07 -13.23
C PRO A 299 10.52 0.98 -12.68
N CYS A 300 9.74 1.34 -11.65
CA CYS A 300 8.70 0.48 -11.07
C CYS A 300 7.70 -0.06 -12.12
N GLY A 301 7.45 0.72 -13.18
CA GLY A 301 6.57 0.30 -14.28
C GLY A 301 5.08 0.32 -13.93
N ARG A 302 4.70 0.95 -12.80
CA ARG A 302 3.29 1.18 -12.43
C ARG A 302 2.65 2.08 -13.47
N ARG A 303 1.52 1.65 -14.02
CA ARG A 303 0.78 2.35 -15.08
C ARG A 303 -0.61 2.85 -14.63
N ARG A 304 -1.01 2.53 -13.41
CA ARG A 304 -2.34 2.82 -12.84
C ARG A 304 -2.25 3.71 -11.62
#